data_ce0279ae966fa93123251b940b013c53
#
_entry.id   ce0279ae966fa93123251b940b013c53
#
_cell.length_a   1.000
_cell.length_b   1.000
_cell.length_c   1.000
_cell.angle_alpha   90.00
_cell.angle_beta   90.00
_cell.angle_gamma   90.00
#
_symmetry.space_group_name_H-M   'P 1'
#
loop_
_entity.id
_entity.type
_entity.pdbx_description
1 polymer ?
#
loop_
_entity_poly.entity_id
_entity_poly.type
_entity_poly.pdbx_seq_one_letter_code
_entity_poly.pdbx_strand_id
1 'polypeptide(L)'
;QYWEIRNEDGVNSGGSPYFATREELQAAQALPNVDWYNEVFKKAAFQHQYNIVVEGGNDRVSTYTSVGYMTDNGLLRTGDIGYDKYSFRSGNKLKVNKYLRVDLNLSGYTDLRKQPGTWDDAFFYLNKAVHGIIPSETVFANNNPLYYNRPRPLNDNPVAFSDRDLFGYGEWRDKFFQSSLGVT
;
A
#
# COMPACT_ATOMS: atom_id res chain seq x y z
N GLN A 1 -24.41 12.44 13.55
CA GLN A 1 -24.02 11.18 14.21
C GLN A 1 -22.75 11.33 15.05
N TYR A 2 -21.60 11.79 14.47
CA TYR A 2 -20.33 11.98 15.20
C TYR A 2 -20.50 12.88 16.45
N TRP A 3 -21.11 14.04 16.29
CA TRP A 3 -21.30 15.00 17.37
C TRP A 3 -22.37 14.56 18.39
N GLU A 4 -23.35 13.78 17.97
CA GLU A 4 -24.31 13.16 18.87
C GLU A 4 -23.62 12.16 19.80
N ILE A 5 -22.80 11.26 19.24
CA ILE A 5 -22.02 10.28 20.00
C ILE A 5 -21.08 11.00 20.98
N ARG A 6 -20.36 12.03 20.54
CA ARG A 6 -19.47 12.81 21.41
C ARG A 6 -20.20 13.48 22.56
N ASN A 7 -21.40 13.97 22.31
CA ASN A 7 -22.22 14.60 23.35
C ASN A 7 -22.72 13.58 24.38
N GLU A 8 -23.15 12.39 23.93
CA GLU A 8 -23.56 11.29 24.78
C GLU A 8 -22.40 10.74 25.60
N ASP A 9 -21.21 10.58 25.01
CA ASP A 9 -20.01 10.12 25.71
C ASP A 9 -19.60 11.06 26.85
N GLY A 10 -19.75 12.36 26.64
CA GLY A 10 -19.50 13.36 27.69
C GLY A 10 -20.38 13.16 28.90
N VAL A 11 -21.67 12.92 28.68
CA VAL A 11 -22.67 12.66 29.75
C VAL A 11 -22.43 11.30 30.40
N ASN A 12 -22.25 10.24 29.61
CA ASN A 12 -22.06 8.87 30.08
C ASN A 12 -20.78 8.69 30.91
N SER A 13 -19.77 9.52 30.66
CA SER A 13 -18.53 9.55 31.44
C SER A 13 -18.64 10.33 32.76
N GLY A 14 -19.83 10.78 33.13
CA GLY A 14 -20.09 11.55 34.36
C GLY A 14 -19.67 13.02 34.26
N GLY A 15 -19.39 13.50 33.05
CA GLY A 15 -19.07 14.89 32.77
C GLY A 15 -20.27 15.68 32.25
N SER A 16 -19.99 16.90 31.80
CA SER A 16 -20.97 17.73 31.09
C SER A 16 -21.06 17.28 29.62
N PRO A 17 -22.22 17.46 28.96
CA PRO A 17 -22.33 17.25 27.54
C PRO A 17 -21.31 18.12 26.78
N TYR A 18 -20.79 17.60 25.68
CA TYR A 18 -19.80 18.32 24.86
C TYR A 18 -20.37 19.66 24.31
N PHE A 19 -21.66 19.64 23.97
CA PHE A 19 -22.41 20.85 23.62
C PHE A 19 -23.44 21.14 24.72
N ALA A 20 -23.42 22.36 25.23
CA ALA A 20 -24.29 22.78 26.33
C ALA A 20 -25.74 23.01 25.85
N THR A 21 -25.90 23.41 24.60
CA THR A 21 -27.20 23.74 24.02
C THR A 21 -27.53 22.92 22.79
N ARG A 22 -28.83 22.79 22.48
CA ARG A 22 -29.35 22.12 21.30
C ARG A 22 -28.93 22.87 20.01
N GLU A 23 -28.85 24.17 20.08
CA GLU A 23 -28.44 25.06 18.99
C GLU A 23 -26.97 24.81 18.63
N GLU A 24 -26.08 24.65 19.62
CA GLU A 24 -24.68 24.32 19.42
C GLU A 24 -24.50 22.95 18.77
N LEU A 25 -25.26 21.96 19.23
CA LEU A 25 -25.26 20.61 18.62
C LEU A 25 -25.75 20.65 17.17
N GLN A 26 -26.81 21.40 16.87
CA GLN A 26 -27.33 21.56 15.51
C GLN A 26 -26.33 22.30 14.62
N ALA A 27 -25.67 23.33 15.12
CA ALA A 27 -24.61 24.03 14.39
C ALA A 27 -23.44 23.10 14.06
N ALA A 28 -23.03 22.25 15.01
CA ALA A 28 -21.99 21.25 14.79
C ALA A 28 -22.41 20.16 13.79
N GLN A 29 -23.67 19.75 13.80
CA GLN A 29 -24.21 18.79 12.82
C GLN A 29 -24.30 19.36 11.38
N ALA A 30 -24.37 20.67 11.24
CA ALA A 30 -24.34 21.34 9.94
C ALA A 30 -22.94 21.43 9.33
N LEU A 31 -21.89 21.10 10.10
CA LEU A 31 -20.52 21.02 9.59
C LEU A 31 -20.34 19.85 8.62
N PRO A 32 -19.35 19.91 7.75
CA PRO A 32 -18.99 18.78 6.91
C PRO A 32 -18.81 17.51 7.71
N ASN A 33 -19.13 16.38 7.09
CA ASN A 33 -18.91 15.04 7.68
C ASN A 33 -18.12 14.21 6.69
N VAL A 34 -16.82 14.41 6.67
CA VAL A 34 -15.90 13.79 5.73
C VAL A 34 -15.51 12.40 6.25
N ASP A 35 -15.70 11.41 5.40
CA ASP A 35 -15.18 10.05 5.62
C ASP A 35 -13.73 10.00 5.13
N TRP A 36 -12.81 10.40 6.00
CA TRP A 36 -11.39 10.49 5.71
C TRP A 36 -10.77 9.18 5.24
N TYR A 37 -11.29 8.05 5.73
CA TYR A 37 -10.82 6.74 5.28
C TYR A 37 -11.13 6.53 3.80
N ASN A 38 -12.37 6.80 3.40
CA ASN A 38 -12.78 6.67 2.01
C ASN A 38 -12.17 7.74 1.10
N GLU A 39 -11.75 8.90 1.63
CA GLU A 39 -11.02 9.90 0.85
C GLU A 39 -9.59 9.45 0.51
N VAL A 40 -8.94 8.71 1.39
CA VAL A 40 -7.55 8.28 1.24
C VAL A 40 -7.45 6.88 0.63
N PHE A 41 -8.31 5.95 1.05
CA PHE A 41 -8.20 4.55 0.68
C PHE A 41 -9.30 4.11 -0.29
N LYS A 42 -8.94 3.20 -1.17
CA LYS A 42 -9.88 2.43 -1.99
C LYS A 42 -10.55 1.36 -1.13
N LYS A 43 -11.77 0.98 -1.48
CA LYS A 43 -12.46 -0.15 -0.82
C LYS A 43 -11.81 -1.50 -1.11
N ALA A 44 -11.10 -1.62 -2.22
CA ALA A 44 -10.39 -2.83 -2.60
C ALA A 44 -9.17 -2.48 -3.46
N ALA A 45 -8.12 -3.27 -3.35
CA ALA A 45 -6.99 -3.30 -4.26
C ALA A 45 -6.93 -4.64 -4.98
N PHE A 46 -6.48 -4.61 -6.22
CA PHE A 46 -6.32 -5.82 -7.01
C PHE A 46 -4.86 -6.26 -6.98
N GLN A 47 -4.69 -7.55 -6.72
CA GLN A 47 -3.42 -8.25 -6.86
C GLN A 47 -3.56 -9.26 -7.99
N HIS A 48 -2.60 -9.27 -8.89
CA HIS A 48 -2.53 -10.22 -9.98
C HIS A 48 -1.21 -10.97 -9.91
N GLN A 49 -1.28 -12.29 -10.11
CA GLN A 49 -0.11 -13.14 -10.20
C GLN A 49 -0.25 -14.08 -11.38
N TYR A 50 0.77 -14.10 -12.21
CA TYR A 50 0.89 -14.98 -13.35
C TYR A 50 2.16 -15.81 -13.21
N ASN A 51 2.08 -17.09 -13.52
CA ASN A 51 3.23 -17.98 -13.52
C ASN A 51 3.13 -18.94 -14.71
N ILE A 52 4.18 -18.97 -15.49
CA ILE A 52 4.32 -19.90 -16.62
C ILE A 52 5.44 -20.87 -16.27
N VAL A 53 5.15 -22.15 -16.40
CA VAL A 53 6.09 -23.23 -16.14
C VAL A 53 6.21 -24.08 -17.38
N VAL A 54 7.43 -24.34 -17.77
CA VAL A 54 7.76 -25.28 -18.84
C VAL A 54 8.72 -26.31 -18.26
N GLU A 55 8.34 -27.55 -18.36
CA GLU A 55 9.17 -28.66 -17.93
C GLU A 55 9.19 -29.78 -18.99
N GLY A 56 10.28 -30.44 -19.04
CA GLY A 56 10.45 -31.57 -19.99
C GLY A 56 11.76 -32.28 -19.76
N GLY A 57 11.88 -33.40 -20.38
CA GLY A 57 13.11 -34.15 -20.26
C GLY A 57 13.02 -35.58 -20.85
N ASN A 58 14.13 -36.24 -20.74
CA ASN A 58 14.31 -37.67 -21.06
C ASN A 58 15.33 -38.29 -20.09
N ASP A 59 15.75 -39.48 -20.30
CA ASP A 59 16.68 -40.20 -19.41
C ASP A 59 18.04 -39.52 -19.25
N ARG A 60 18.39 -38.57 -20.13
CA ARG A 60 19.67 -37.85 -20.11
C ARG A 60 19.55 -36.41 -19.73
N VAL A 61 18.44 -35.75 -20.06
CA VAL A 61 18.24 -34.33 -19.84
C VAL A 61 16.91 -34.11 -19.13
N SER A 62 16.92 -33.31 -18.08
CA SER A 62 15.71 -32.82 -17.44
C SER A 62 15.83 -31.29 -17.31
N THR A 63 14.82 -30.58 -17.75
CA THR A 63 14.75 -29.13 -17.70
C THR A 63 13.44 -28.68 -17.06
N TYR A 64 13.54 -27.66 -16.26
CA TYR A 64 12.43 -26.93 -15.65
C TYR A 64 12.71 -25.44 -15.79
N THR A 65 11.75 -24.70 -16.29
CA THR A 65 11.85 -23.25 -16.38
C THR A 65 10.53 -22.62 -15.98
N SER A 66 10.59 -21.63 -15.09
CA SER A 66 9.42 -20.86 -14.72
C SER A 66 9.70 -19.35 -14.80
N VAL A 67 8.69 -18.62 -15.24
CA VAL A 67 8.68 -17.16 -15.26
C VAL A 67 7.41 -16.70 -14.55
N GLY A 68 7.57 -15.81 -13.58
CA GLY A 68 6.48 -15.27 -12.78
C GLY A 68 6.43 -13.76 -12.85
N TYR A 69 5.22 -13.22 -12.86
CA TYR A 69 4.92 -11.80 -12.70
C TYR A 69 3.87 -11.65 -11.61
N MET A 70 4.08 -10.70 -10.71
CA MET A 70 3.14 -10.33 -9.67
C MET A 70 3.04 -8.81 -9.62
N THR A 71 1.83 -8.29 -9.52
CA THR A 71 1.55 -6.88 -9.30
C THR A 71 0.51 -6.70 -8.20
N ASP A 72 0.72 -5.70 -7.37
CA ASP A 72 -0.21 -5.25 -6.33
C ASP A 72 -0.35 -3.73 -6.43
N ASN A 73 -1.56 -3.26 -6.64
CA ASN A 73 -1.85 -1.85 -6.87
C ASN A 73 -2.08 -1.04 -5.58
N GLY A 74 -1.98 -1.69 -4.41
CA GLY A 74 -2.17 -1.06 -3.11
C GLY A 74 -3.54 -0.41 -2.90
N LEU A 75 -3.80 0.03 -1.69
CA LEU A 75 -5.10 0.59 -1.28
C LEU A 75 -5.21 2.11 -1.42
N LEU A 76 -4.11 2.85 -1.67
CA LEU A 76 -4.21 4.30 -1.81
C LEU A 76 -4.94 4.72 -3.09
N ARG A 77 -5.78 5.74 -2.99
CA ARG A 77 -6.50 6.31 -4.14
C ARG A 77 -5.56 6.96 -5.15
N THR A 78 -4.46 7.55 -4.70
CA THR A 78 -3.42 8.13 -5.55
C THR A 78 -2.68 7.08 -6.40
N GLY A 79 -2.70 5.81 -5.97
CA GLY A 79 -1.96 4.74 -6.65
C GLY A 79 -0.46 4.71 -6.32
N ASP A 80 -0.01 5.50 -5.33
CA ASP A 80 1.41 5.60 -4.95
C ASP A 80 1.88 4.51 -3.98
N ILE A 81 1.03 3.55 -3.62
CA ILE A 81 1.44 2.28 -3.02
C ILE A 81 1.28 1.19 -4.07
N GLY A 82 2.37 0.52 -4.36
CA GLY A 82 2.36 -0.57 -5.34
C GLY A 82 3.57 -1.47 -5.23
N TYR A 83 3.43 -2.66 -5.76
CA TYR A 83 4.47 -3.66 -5.80
C TYR A 83 4.40 -4.43 -7.12
N ASP A 84 5.50 -4.42 -7.86
CA ASP A 84 5.66 -5.19 -9.08
C ASP A 84 6.86 -6.13 -8.92
N LYS A 85 6.71 -7.41 -9.25
CA LYS A 85 7.78 -8.39 -9.17
C LYS A 85 7.81 -9.25 -10.42
N TYR A 86 8.99 -9.35 -11.00
CA TYR A 86 9.32 -10.31 -12.04
C TYR A 86 10.29 -11.34 -11.49
N SER A 87 10.03 -12.59 -11.73
CA SER A 87 10.88 -13.69 -11.26
C SER A 87 11.10 -14.73 -12.33
N PHE A 88 12.25 -15.34 -12.31
CA PHE A 88 12.54 -16.50 -13.13
C PHE A 88 13.28 -17.56 -12.33
N ARG A 89 13.10 -18.80 -12.75
CA ARG A 89 13.85 -19.94 -12.24
C ARG A 89 14.06 -20.93 -13.38
N SER A 90 15.28 -21.45 -13.51
CA SER A 90 15.61 -22.51 -14.44
C SER A 90 16.47 -23.55 -13.76
N GLY A 91 16.09 -24.80 -13.87
CA GLY A 91 16.85 -25.95 -13.37
C GLY A 91 17.07 -26.94 -14.50
N ASN A 92 18.33 -27.25 -14.78
CA ASN A 92 18.72 -28.15 -15.85
C ASN A 92 19.63 -29.23 -15.28
N LYS A 93 19.29 -30.49 -15.57
CA LYS A 93 20.10 -31.63 -15.21
C LYS A 93 20.51 -32.36 -16.46
N LEU A 94 21.80 -32.62 -16.62
CA LEU A 94 22.38 -33.30 -17.74
C LEU A 94 23.17 -34.53 -17.25
N LYS A 95 22.75 -35.74 -17.64
CA LYS A 95 23.49 -36.94 -17.42
C LYS A 95 24.38 -37.18 -18.65
N VAL A 96 25.63 -36.80 -18.55
CA VAL A 96 26.60 -36.88 -19.65
C VAL A 96 26.91 -38.33 -19.94
N ASN A 97 27.17 -39.14 -18.91
CA ASN A 97 27.37 -40.57 -18.98
C ASN A 97 27.04 -41.24 -17.63
N LYS A 98 27.40 -42.52 -17.46
CA LYS A 98 27.12 -43.23 -16.21
C LYS A 98 27.92 -42.74 -14.97
N TYR A 99 28.93 -41.91 -15.16
CA TYR A 99 29.82 -41.42 -14.14
C TYR A 99 29.76 -39.88 -13.97
N LEU A 100 29.13 -39.18 -14.91
CA LEU A 100 29.13 -37.73 -14.91
C LEU A 100 27.73 -37.18 -15.07
N ARG A 101 27.32 -36.40 -14.11
CA ARG A 101 26.09 -35.56 -14.10
C ARG A 101 26.46 -34.11 -13.88
N VAL A 102 25.77 -33.24 -14.58
CA VAL A 102 25.90 -31.79 -14.44
C VAL A 102 24.51 -31.22 -14.08
N ASP A 103 24.42 -30.45 -12.98
CA ASP A 103 23.23 -29.78 -12.53
C ASP A 103 23.46 -28.27 -12.56
N LEU A 104 22.68 -27.53 -13.36
CA LEU A 104 22.74 -26.08 -13.44
C LEU A 104 21.42 -25.49 -12.97
N ASN A 105 21.44 -24.70 -11.93
CA ASN A 105 20.28 -23.96 -11.45
C ASN A 105 20.53 -22.46 -11.52
N LEU A 106 19.57 -21.74 -12.08
CA LEU A 106 19.55 -20.30 -12.20
C LEU A 106 18.24 -19.79 -11.59
N SER A 107 18.30 -18.75 -10.79
CA SER A 107 17.10 -18.08 -10.31
C SER A 107 17.38 -16.61 -10.09
N GLY A 108 16.33 -15.80 -10.23
CA GLY A 108 16.44 -14.39 -9.96
C GLY A 108 15.09 -13.72 -9.94
N TYR A 109 15.10 -12.52 -9.39
CA TYR A 109 13.94 -11.63 -9.45
C TYR A 109 14.41 -10.18 -9.50
N THR A 110 13.52 -9.33 -9.99
CA THR A 110 13.55 -7.90 -9.76
C THR A 110 12.19 -7.48 -9.24
N ASP A 111 12.19 -6.65 -8.21
CA ASP A 111 10.96 -6.04 -7.74
C ASP A 111 11.08 -4.52 -7.71
N LEU A 112 9.93 -3.88 -7.75
CA LEU A 112 9.74 -2.45 -7.64
C LEU A 112 8.65 -2.19 -6.61
N ARG A 113 9.00 -1.48 -5.55
CA ARG A 113 8.07 -1.00 -4.53
C ARG A 113 7.90 0.49 -4.68
N LYS A 114 6.65 0.93 -4.59
CA LYS A 114 6.28 2.35 -4.61
C LYS A 114 5.57 2.69 -3.31
N GLN A 115 5.88 3.83 -2.76
CA GLN A 115 5.18 4.38 -1.59
C GLN A 115 5.21 5.91 -1.62
N PRO A 116 4.26 6.60 -0.95
CA PRO A 116 4.31 8.04 -0.77
C PRO A 116 5.62 8.49 -0.15
N GLY A 117 6.11 9.67 -0.52
CA GLY A 117 7.41 10.20 -0.12
C GLY A 117 7.51 10.67 1.34
N THR A 118 6.47 10.48 2.14
CA THR A 118 6.45 10.85 3.55
C THR A 118 7.22 9.84 4.40
N TRP A 119 8.53 10.00 4.52
CA TRP A 119 9.43 9.29 5.45
C TRP A 119 9.43 7.75 5.32
N ASP A 120 10.22 7.06 6.14
CA ASP A 120 10.44 5.60 6.06
C ASP A 120 9.20 4.74 6.34
N ASP A 121 8.16 5.31 6.95
CA ASP A 121 6.89 4.62 7.23
C ASP A 121 5.68 5.48 6.82
N ALA A 122 5.59 5.76 5.53
CA ALA A 122 4.51 6.55 4.95
C ALA A 122 3.12 6.01 5.27
N PHE A 123 2.97 4.68 5.31
CA PHE A 123 1.69 4.05 5.64
C PHE A 123 1.27 4.30 7.08
N PHE A 124 2.20 4.24 8.02
CA PHE A 124 1.93 4.53 9.44
C PHE A 124 1.48 5.97 9.63
N TYR A 125 2.19 6.94 9.05
CA TYR A 125 1.83 8.35 9.15
C TYR A 125 0.49 8.66 8.49
N LEU A 126 0.22 8.09 7.33
CA LEU A 126 -1.04 8.25 6.63
C LEU A 126 -2.21 7.68 7.44
N ASN A 127 -2.05 6.49 8.00
CA ASN A 127 -3.04 5.86 8.87
C ASN A 127 -3.29 6.69 10.13
N LYS A 128 -2.22 7.18 10.77
CA LYS A 128 -2.31 8.09 11.91
C LYS A 128 -3.03 9.40 11.57
N ALA A 129 -2.75 9.98 10.41
CA ALA A 129 -3.41 11.21 9.95
C ALA A 129 -4.91 10.98 9.73
N VAL A 130 -5.29 9.88 9.07
CA VAL A 130 -6.71 9.54 8.86
C VAL A 130 -7.48 9.38 10.17
N HIS A 131 -6.86 8.79 11.20
CA HIS A 131 -7.50 8.62 12.50
C HIS A 131 -7.41 9.86 13.41
N GLY A 132 -6.46 10.76 13.14
CA GLY A 132 -6.24 11.95 13.93
C GLY A 132 -7.06 13.17 13.53
N ILE A 133 -7.63 13.18 12.33
CA ILE A 133 -8.41 14.30 11.82
C ILE A 133 -9.90 14.12 12.13
N ILE A 134 -10.56 15.23 12.49
CA ILE A 134 -11.99 15.21 12.79
C ILE A 134 -12.83 15.25 11.50
N PRO A 135 -14.00 14.60 11.48
CA PRO A 135 -14.85 14.55 10.29
C PRO A 135 -15.39 15.90 9.82
N SER A 136 -15.46 16.89 10.72
CA SER A 136 -15.98 18.21 10.39
C SER A 136 -15.00 19.12 9.61
N GLU A 137 -13.78 18.65 9.39
CA GLU A 137 -12.83 19.35 8.54
C GLU A 137 -13.04 19.00 7.07
N THR A 138 -12.79 19.95 6.18
CA THR A 138 -12.89 19.73 4.73
C THR A 138 -11.56 19.28 4.15
N VAL A 139 -11.61 18.52 3.04
CA VAL A 139 -10.40 18.13 2.30
C VAL A 139 -9.71 19.36 1.70
N PHE A 140 -10.48 20.25 1.11
CA PHE A 140 -9.97 21.43 0.44
C PHE A 140 -10.40 22.72 1.13
N ALA A 141 -9.50 23.69 1.18
CA ALA A 141 -9.80 25.01 1.70
C ALA A 141 -10.82 25.73 0.79
N ASN A 142 -11.86 26.28 1.38
CA ASN A 142 -12.93 26.98 0.64
C ASN A 142 -13.54 26.18 -0.53
N ASN A 143 -13.55 24.85 -0.43
CA ASN A 143 -13.96 23.94 -1.51
C ASN A 143 -13.19 24.12 -2.83
N ASN A 144 -11.98 24.66 -2.78
CA ASN A 144 -11.12 24.83 -3.93
C ASN A 144 -10.11 23.67 -4.02
N PRO A 145 -10.18 22.79 -5.02
CA PRO A 145 -9.32 21.62 -5.13
C PRO A 145 -7.83 21.93 -5.34
N LEU A 146 -7.49 23.20 -5.59
CA LEU A 146 -6.09 23.62 -5.70
C LEU A 146 -5.41 23.82 -4.32
N TYR A 147 -6.17 23.88 -3.26
CA TYR A 147 -5.64 24.18 -1.93
C TYR A 147 -6.18 23.20 -0.89
N TYR A 148 -5.29 22.41 -0.32
CA TYR A 148 -5.64 21.51 0.79
C TYR A 148 -5.94 22.30 2.05
N ASN A 149 -6.97 21.89 2.79
CA ASN A 149 -7.26 22.44 4.09
C ASN A 149 -6.23 21.95 5.12
N ARG A 150 -5.70 22.86 5.94
CA ARG A 150 -4.74 22.54 7.02
C ARG A 150 -5.29 23.06 8.35
N PRO A 151 -6.22 22.31 8.97
CA PRO A 151 -6.95 22.80 10.14
C PRO A 151 -6.08 22.99 11.39
N ARG A 152 -4.93 22.32 11.45
CA ARG A 152 -3.99 22.40 12.58
C ARG A 152 -2.55 22.22 12.13
N PRO A 153 -1.57 22.88 12.84
CA PRO A 153 -0.14 22.76 12.48
C PRO A 153 0.44 21.33 12.56
N LEU A 154 -0.19 20.44 13.35
CA LEU A 154 0.29 19.08 13.60
C LEU A 154 -0.63 17.98 13.04
N ASN A 155 -1.84 18.34 12.60
CA ASN A 155 -2.77 17.39 11.97
C ASN A 155 -2.86 17.75 10.51
N ASP A 156 -1.89 17.26 9.76
CA ASP A 156 -1.88 17.43 8.33
C ASP A 156 -3.01 16.65 7.68
N ASN A 157 -3.54 17.22 6.63
CA ASN A 157 -4.60 16.62 5.83
C ASN A 157 -4.10 15.30 5.20
N PRO A 158 -4.72 14.15 5.50
CA PRO A 158 -4.22 12.86 5.01
C PRO A 158 -4.31 12.70 3.49
N VAL A 159 -5.22 13.40 2.82
CA VAL A 159 -5.28 13.42 1.36
C VAL A 159 -4.08 14.18 0.80
N ALA A 160 -3.72 15.33 1.40
CA ALA A 160 -2.52 16.07 1.03
C ALA A 160 -1.25 15.24 1.25
N PHE A 161 -1.17 14.45 2.32
CA PHE A 161 -0.04 13.55 2.57
C PHE A 161 0.13 12.48 1.51
N SER A 162 -0.95 12.06 0.88
CA SER A 162 -0.91 11.07 -0.19
C SER A 162 -0.66 11.68 -1.57
N ASP A 163 -0.59 13.02 -1.66
CA ASP A 163 -0.36 13.71 -2.92
C ASP A 163 1.13 13.74 -3.27
N ARG A 164 1.48 13.10 -4.39
CA ARG A 164 2.87 13.01 -4.84
C ARG A 164 3.48 14.35 -5.24
N ASP A 165 2.67 15.30 -5.70
CA ASP A 165 3.14 16.62 -6.12
C ASP A 165 3.57 17.47 -4.92
N LEU A 166 3.04 17.19 -3.73
CA LEU A 166 3.38 17.87 -2.49
C LEU A 166 4.48 17.17 -1.69
N PHE A 167 4.40 15.86 -1.57
CA PHE A 167 5.28 15.08 -0.69
C PHE A 167 6.22 14.14 -1.45
N GLY A 168 6.07 14.09 -2.78
CA GLY A 168 6.85 13.17 -3.60
C GLY A 168 6.42 11.71 -3.45
N TYR A 169 7.25 10.82 -3.96
CA TYR A 169 7.09 9.38 -3.80
C TYR A 169 8.45 8.70 -3.77
N GLY A 170 8.54 7.54 -3.13
CA GLY A 170 9.72 6.70 -3.11
C GLY A 170 9.56 5.48 -4.00
N GLU A 171 10.61 5.14 -4.72
CA GLU A 171 10.71 3.88 -5.46
C GLU A 171 11.94 3.11 -4.98
N TRP A 172 11.75 1.86 -4.61
CA TRP A 172 12.82 0.93 -4.27
C TRP A 172 12.80 -0.22 -5.26
N ARG A 173 13.96 -0.47 -5.84
CA ARG A 173 14.14 -1.57 -6.78
C ARG A 173 15.19 -2.53 -6.28
N ASP A 174 14.75 -3.73 -5.93
CA ASP A 174 15.64 -4.81 -5.57
C ASP A 174 15.86 -5.75 -6.77
N LYS A 175 17.09 -6.24 -6.87
CA LYS A 175 17.45 -7.25 -7.87
C LYS A 175 18.24 -8.34 -7.21
N PHE A 176 17.84 -9.55 -7.45
CA PHE A 176 18.50 -10.73 -6.93
C PHE A 176 18.79 -11.71 -8.06
N PHE A 177 19.97 -12.27 -8.07
CA PHE A 177 20.37 -13.34 -8.98
C PHE A 177 21.19 -14.37 -8.23
N GLN A 178 20.87 -15.64 -8.47
CA GLN A 178 21.58 -16.79 -7.91
C GLN A 178 21.81 -17.82 -9.00
N SER A 179 23.01 -18.38 -9.01
CA SER A 179 23.36 -19.53 -9.86
C SER A 179 24.05 -20.59 -9.02
N SER A 180 23.83 -21.86 -9.36
CA SER A 180 24.57 -22.97 -8.82
C SER A 180 24.91 -23.98 -9.92
N LEU A 181 26.12 -24.50 -9.86
CA LEU A 181 26.61 -25.56 -10.73
C LEU A 181 27.05 -26.73 -9.86
N GLY A 182 26.47 -27.88 -10.09
CA GLY A 182 26.83 -29.15 -9.48
C GLY A 182 27.45 -30.12 -10.51
N VAL A 183 28.50 -30.76 -10.15
CA VAL A 183 29.12 -31.82 -10.96
C VAL A 183 29.32 -33.04 -10.07
N THR A 184 28.81 -34.18 -10.49
CA THR A 184 28.84 -35.43 -9.72
C THR A 184 29.19 -36.59 -10.61
#